data_21d68ed9d27f4aea3c9f527559d97d22
#
_entry.id   21d68ed9d27f4aea3c9f527559d97d22
#
_cell.length_a   1.000
_cell.length_b   1.000
_cell.length_c   1.000
_cell.angle_alpha   90.00
_cell.angle_beta   90.00
_cell.angle_gamma   90.00
#
_symmetry.space_group_name_H-M   'P 1'
#
loop_
_entity.id
_entity.type
_entity.pdbx_description
1 polymer ?
#
loop_
_entity_poly.entity_id
_entity_poly.type
_entity_poly.pdbx_seq_one_letter_code
_entity_poly.pdbx_strand_id
1 'polypeptide(L)'
;MIRYRKNFFLKHSLPLIFILTFSVFIYASSPSIEFKEVAPGIFVHQGEHLDVDETYHGDIANIGFIVGEESIAVIDSGGSLKIGNELKTAIRKFSKLPVRYVINTHVHLDHIYGNASFVGENVDFIGHVELPKAMALRKEFYERINLEYLDVPNDQSIQIAPNILIKPNENKIFDLGNRKIKVTAYSIAHTKTDVTIEDLKTKTLWAGDLLFTERTPVIDGDIHGFIDVIDKILMLDIDQVIPGHGTPTKKWKEAFLKEQNYFKLLRDEVRLAIDNDQDLQLTIDTAGQSESEKWELFDIQNGRNINKIFPMMEWE
;
A
#
# COMPACT_ATOMS: atom_id res chain seq x y z
N MET A 1 15.29 -38.27 96.16
CA MET A 1 14.68 -39.08 95.13
C MET A 1 13.86 -38.10 94.21
N ILE A 2 14.51 -37.55 93.14
CA ILE A 2 13.93 -36.49 92.33
C ILE A 2 13.68 -37.09 90.94
N ARG A 3 12.40 -37.11 90.52
CA ARG A 3 11.97 -37.59 89.20
C ARG A 3 12.05 -36.45 88.17
N TYR A 4 12.87 -36.58 87.15
CA TYR A 4 12.89 -35.73 85.98
C TYR A 4 11.76 -36.09 85.02
N ARG A 5 10.89 -35.11 84.66
CA ARG A 5 9.94 -35.21 83.55
C ARG A 5 10.57 -34.69 82.27
N LYS A 6 10.64 -35.52 81.27
CA LYS A 6 11.04 -35.14 79.89
C LYS A 6 9.84 -34.56 79.14
N ASN A 7 9.91 -33.30 78.81
CA ASN A 7 8.96 -32.70 77.88
C ASN A 7 9.34 -33.02 76.43
N PHE A 8 8.44 -33.68 75.72
CA PHE A 8 8.54 -33.94 74.26
C PHE A 8 7.93 -32.79 73.53
N PHE A 9 8.72 -31.93 72.85
CA PHE A 9 8.26 -30.93 71.89
C PHE A 9 8.11 -31.58 70.53
N LEU A 10 6.85 -31.75 70.11
CA LEU A 10 6.52 -32.12 68.68
C LEU A 10 6.65 -30.89 67.86
N LYS A 11 7.70 -30.85 67.01
CA LYS A 11 7.85 -29.85 65.93
C LYS A 11 6.97 -30.24 64.78
N HIS A 12 5.87 -29.50 64.57
CA HIS A 12 5.05 -29.59 63.38
C HIS A 12 5.72 -28.73 62.30
N SER A 13 6.37 -29.32 61.31
CA SER A 13 6.81 -28.66 60.12
C SER A 13 5.66 -28.63 59.08
N LEU A 14 5.07 -27.44 58.86
CA LEU A 14 4.17 -27.23 57.74
C LEU A 14 4.98 -27.25 56.42
N PRO A 15 4.57 -28.01 55.41
CA PRO A 15 5.19 -27.90 54.10
C PRO A 15 4.73 -26.59 53.43
N LEU A 16 5.69 -25.76 53.02
CA LEU A 16 5.47 -24.57 52.22
C LEU A 16 5.17 -25.01 50.77
N ILE A 17 3.90 -24.98 50.38
CA ILE A 17 3.50 -25.25 49.00
C ILE A 17 3.79 -23.99 48.19
N PHE A 18 4.82 -24.05 47.33
CA PHE A 18 5.13 -23.04 46.36
C PHE A 18 4.18 -23.21 45.14
N ILE A 19 3.14 -22.39 45.08
CA ILE A 19 2.27 -22.34 43.88
C ILE A 19 3.00 -21.51 42.85
N LEU A 20 3.64 -22.18 41.85
CA LEU A 20 4.13 -21.55 40.64
C LEU A 20 2.92 -21.13 39.77
N THR A 21 2.56 -19.87 39.82
CA THR A 21 1.60 -19.31 38.86
C THR A 21 2.30 -19.12 37.54
N PHE A 22 2.06 -20.03 36.59
CA PHE A 22 2.44 -19.86 35.17
C PHE A 22 1.50 -18.78 34.61
N SER A 23 1.99 -17.55 34.45
CA SER A 23 1.33 -16.54 33.67
C SER A 23 1.43 -16.95 32.19
N VAL A 24 0.36 -17.51 31.66
CA VAL A 24 0.19 -17.71 30.21
C VAL A 24 -0.02 -16.32 29.61
N PHE A 25 1.03 -15.74 29.04
CA PHE A 25 0.87 -14.61 28.13
C PHE A 25 0.15 -15.12 26.89
N ILE A 26 -1.16 -14.88 26.84
CA ILE A 26 -1.91 -14.98 25.58
C ILE A 26 -1.41 -13.82 24.73
N TYR A 27 -0.47 -14.10 23.84
CA TYR A 27 -0.22 -13.19 22.72
C TYR A 27 -1.53 -13.11 21.93
N ALA A 28 -2.24 -12.01 22.07
CA ALA A 28 -3.28 -11.68 21.13
C ALA A 28 -2.59 -11.64 19.75
N SER A 29 -2.89 -12.59 18.88
CA SER A 29 -2.47 -12.53 17.50
C SER A 29 -3.02 -11.21 16.94
N SER A 30 -2.16 -10.35 16.42
CA SER A 30 -2.61 -9.20 15.64
C SER A 30 -3.65 -9.70 14.62
N PRO A 31 -4.74 -8.96 14.36
CA PRO A 31 -5.72 -9.39 13.40
C PRO A 31 -5.01 -9.72 12.09
N SER A 32 -5.20 -10.92 11.57
CA SER A 32 -4.66 -11.30 10.27
C SER A 32 -5.37 -10.47 9.21
N ILE A 33 -4.62 -9.89 8.26
CA ILE A 33 -5.23 -9.16 7.14
C ILE A 33 -6.29 -10.02 6.44
N GLU A 34 -7.47 -9.44 6.21
CA GLU A 34 -8.60 -10.13 5.61
C GLU A 34 -8.68 -9.81 4.12
N PHE A 35 -9.00 -10.80 3.31
CA PHE A 35 -9.14 -10.66 1.86
C PHE A 35 -10.59 -10.89 1.43
N LYS A 36 -11.08 -10.00 0.57
CA LYS A 36 -12.40 -10.08 -0.05
C LYS A 36 -12.26 -10.45 -1.52
N GLU A 37 -13.02 -11.43 -1.98
CA GLU A 37 -13.13 -11.69 -3.41
C GLU A 37 -14.02 -10.61 -4.05
N VAL A 38 -13.44 -9.76 -4.89
CA VAL A 38 -14.13 -8.63 -5.54
C VAL A 38 -14.57 -8.95 -6.97
N ALA A 39 -13.94 -9.93 -7.59
CA ALA A 39 -14.34 -10.56 -8.84
C ALA A 39 -13.84 -12.01 -8.83
N PRO A 40 -14.38 -12.92 -9.66
CA PRO A 40 -13.97 -14.32 -9.66
C PRO A 40 -12.44 -14.49 -9.72
N GLY A 41 -11.84 -15.01 -8.63
CA GLY A 41 -10.40 -15.24 -8.47
C GLY A 41 -9.56 -13.98 -8.28
N ILE A 42 -10.15 -12.83 -7.94
CA ILE A 42 -9.46 -11.60 -7.57
C ILE A 42 -9.76 -11.27 -6.11
N PHE A 43 -8.72 -11.29 -5.29
CA PHE A 43 -8.80 -11.08 -3.85
C PHE A 43 -8.06 -9.81 -3.45
N VAL A 44 -8.73 -8.95 -2.70
CA VAL A 44 -8.22 -7.65 -2.25
C VAL A 44 -8.29 -7.58 -0.74
N HIS A 45 -7.22 -7.13 -0.13
CA HIS A 45 -7.20 -6.54 1.20
C HIS A 45 -7.22 -5.02 1.05
N GLN A 46 -8.13 -4.36 1.74
CA GLN A 46 -8.22 -2.90 1.76
C GLN A 46 -7.43 -2.38 2.95
N GLY A 47 -6.42 -1.58 2.66
CA GLY A 47 -5.61 -0.91 3.67
C GLY A 47 -6.39 0.17 4.44
N GLU A 48 -5.87 0.59 5.58
CA GLU A 48 -6.48 1.60 6.42
C GLU A 48 -6.20 3.03 5.90
N HIS A 49 -7.12 3.96 6.16
CA HIS A 49 -6.93 5.37 5.83
C HIS A 49 -6.12 6.07 6.93
N LEU A 50 -4.83 5.79 6.96
CA LEU A 50 -3.86 6.41 7.87
C LEU A 50 -2.81 7.18 7.06
N ASP A 51 -2.14 8.11 7.72
CA ASP A 51 -0.94 8.75 7.19
C ASP A 51 0.32 7.95 7.60
N VAL A 52 1.49 8.37 7.11
CA VAL A 52 2.79 7.84 7.54
C VAL A 52 3.27 8.69 8.71
N ASP A 53 2.77 8.36 9.90
CA ASP A 53 3.04 8.99 11.18
C ASP A 53 3.14 7.92 12.29
N GLU A 54 3.01 8.31 13.56
CA GLU A 54 3.06 7.40 14.72
C GLU A 54 1.95 6.33 14.73
N THR A 55 0.91 6.45 13.90
CA THR A 55 -0.14 5.44 13.74
C THR A 55 0.16 4.45 12.63
N TYR A 56 1.18 4.72 11.81
CA TYR A 56 1.56 3.89 10.68
C TYR A 56 2.06 2.51 11.13
N HIS A 57 1.52 1.46 10.54
CA HIS A 57 1.88 0.07 10.84
C HIS A 57 2.09 -0.80 9.59
N GLY A 58 2.23 -0.16 8.42
CA GLY A 58 2.56 -0.81 7.15
C GLY A 58 1.36 -1.30 6.35
N ASP A 59 0.13 -1.07 6.80
CA ASP A 59 -1.11 -1.57 6.20
C ASP A 59 -2.05 -0.43 5.81
N ILE A 60 -1.63 0.39 4.84
CA ILE A 60 -2.42 1.53 4.36
C ILE A 60 -2.79 1.44 2.88
N ALA A 61 -2.15 0.55 2.12
CA ALA A 61 -2.42 0.34 0.70
C ALA A 61 -3.33 -0.86 0.45
N ASN A 62 -4.09 -0.81 -0.63
CA ASN A 62 -4.78 -1.99 -1.14
C ASN A 62 -3.76 -2.95 -1.76
N ILE A 63 -3.72 -4.16 -1.25
CA ILE A 63 -2.88 -5.24 -1.75
C ILE A 63 -3.72 -6.47 -2.08
N GLY A 64 -3.21 -7.37 -2.91
CA GLY A 64 -3.93 -8.61 -3.14
C GLY A 64 -3.35 -9.50 -4.22
N PHE A 65 -4.21 -10.34 -4.81
CA PHE A 65 -3.73 -11.32 -5.75
C PHE A 65 -4.81 -11.78 -6.74
N ILE A 66 -4.35 -12.24 -7.89
CA ILE A 66 -5.16 -12.81 -8.98
C ILE A 66 -4.79 -14.27 -9.15
N VAL A 67 -5.79 -15.15 -9.07
CA VAL A 67 -5.62 -16.61 -9.18
C VAL A 67 -5.98 -17.08 -10.58
N GLY A 68 -5.00 -17.63 -11.30
CA GLY A 68 -5.20 -18.35 -12.56
C GLY A 68 -5.46 -19.84 -12.37
N GLU A 69 -5.28 -20.64 -13.42
CA GLU A 69 -5.40 -22.10 -13.33
C GLU A 69 -4.05 -22.77 -13.01
N GLU A 70 -2.91 -22.11 -13.28
CA GLU A 70 -1.56 -22.65 -13.05
C GLU A 70 -0.74 -21.86 -12.04
N SER A 71 -1.02 -20.56 -11.88
CA SER A 71 -0.23 -19.68 -11.03
C SER A 71 -1.02 -18.47 -10.51
N ILE A 72 -0.36 -17.73 -9.63
CA ILE A 72 -0.91 -16.53 -8.96
C ILE A 72 -0.01 -15.34 -9.30
N ALA A 73 -0.64 -14.18 -9.56
CA ALA A 73 -0.01 -12.88 -9.54
C ALA A 73 -0.40 -12.13 -8.26
N VAL A 74 0.58 -11.65 -7.52
CA VAL A 74 0.44 -10.74 -6.39
C VAL A 74 0.53 -9.32 -6.92
N ILE A 75 -0.37 -8.44 -6.48
CA ILE A 75 -0.39 -7.03 -6.83
C ILE A 75 -0.12 -6.23 -5.56
N ASP A 76 0.99 -5.54 -5.55
CA ASP A 76 1.58 -4.90 -4.40
C ASP A 76 1.75 -5.83 -3.19
N SER A 77 2.59 -5.47 -2.25
CA SER A 77 2.98 -6.42 -1.19
C SER A 77 2.86 -5.87 0.23
N GLY A 78 2.43 -4.61 0.35
CA GLY A 78 2.30 -3.93 1.62
C GLY A 78 3.58 -3.22 2.10
N GLY A 79 3.46 -2.45 3.15
CA GLY A 79 4.49 -1.54 3.66
C GLY A 79 5.55 -2.20 4.54
N SER A 80 5.50 -3.50 4.75
CA SER A 80 6.49 -4.20 5.58
C SER A 80 6.61 -5.68 5.24
N LEU A 81 7.73 -6.29 5.64
CA LEU A 81 7.91 -7.74 5.57
C LEU A 81 6.81 -8.50 6.33
N LYS A 82 6.31 -7.93 7.44
CA LYS A 82 5.21 -8.50 8.22
C LYS A 82 3.95 -8.60 7.38
N ILE A 83 3.52 -7.50 6.76
CA ILE A 83 2.33 -7.46 5.88
C ILE A 83 2.51 -8.40 4.69
N GLY A 84 3.68 -8.41 4.04
CA GLY A 84 3.98 -9.35 2.96
C GLY A 84 3.89 -10.83 3.37
N ASN A 85 4.31 -11.18 4.59
CA ASN A 85 4.18 -12.54 5.14
C ASN A 85 2.72 -12.90 5.45
N GLU A 86 1.93 -11.95 5.93
CA GLU A 86 0.49 -12.13 6.15
C GLU A 86 -0.24 -12.34 4.83
N LEU A 87 0.06 -11.53 3.80
CA LEU A 87 -0.44 -11.71 2.43
C LEU A 87 -0.09 -13.11 1.89
N LYS A 88 1.18 -13.51 1.98
CA LYS A 88 1.63 -14.84 1.56
C LYS A 88 0.90 -15.97 2.29
N THR A 89 0.63 -15.78 3.58
CA THR A 89 -0.13 -16.74 4.40
C THR A 89 -1.59 -16.79 3.98
N ALA A 90 -2.20 -15.63 3.72
CA ALA A 90 -3.58 -15.55 3.24
C ALA A 90 -3.75 -16.23 1.88
N ILE A 91 -2.86 -15.97 0.91
CA ILE A 91 -2.89 -16.63 -0.42
C ILE A 91 -3.02 -18.15 -0.28
N ARG A 92 -2.26 -18.76 0.63
CA ARG A 92 -2.26 -20.22 0.86
C ARG A 92 -3.59 -20.76 1.39
N LYS A 93 -4.46 -19.92 1.99
CA LYS A 93 -5.81 -20.29 2.41
C LYS A 93 -6.75 -20.42 1.22
N PHE A 94 -6.57 -19.56 0.20
CA PHE A 94 -7.42 -19.51 -0.99
C PHE A 94 -6.93 -20.42 -2.12
N SER A 95 -5.60 -20.60 -2.27
CA SER A 95 -5.04 -21.40 -3.35
C SER A 95 -3.75 -22.12 -2.94
N LYS A 96 -3.49 -23.29 -3.58
CA LYS A 96 -2.22 -24.03 -3.46
C LYS A 96 -1.30 -23.80 -4.65
N LEU A 97 -1.73 -23.02 -5.63
CA LEU A 97 -0.93 -22.67 -6.80
C LEU A 97 0.29 -21.84 -6.42
N PRO A 98 1.39 -21.92 -7.17
CA PRO A 98 2.57 -21.12 -6.92
C PRO A 98 2.32 -19.65 -7.24
N VAL A 99 2.89 -18.74 -6.47
CA VAL A 99 3.06 -17.34 -6.86
C VAL A 99 4.13 -17.30 -7.96
N ARG A 100 3.78 -16.79 -9.13
CA ARG A 100 4.67 -16.68 -10.28
C ARG A 100 5.13 -15.24 -10.51
N TYR A 101 4.25 -14.29 -10.21
CA TYR A 101 4.51 -12.87 -10.42
C TYR A 101 4.20 -12.07 -9.16
N VAL A 102 5.05 -11.10 -8.85
CA VAL A 102 4.79 -10.00 -7.92
C VAL A 102 4.90 -8.71 -8.71
N ILE A 103 3.83 -7.94 -8.78
CA ILE A 103 3.75 -6.75 -9.63
C ILE A 103 3.59 -5.54 -8.71
N ASN A 104 4.57 -4.64 -8.75
CA ASN A 104 4.47 -3.38 -8.01
C ASN A 104 3.89 -2.30 -8.90
N THR A 105 2.81 -1.68 -8.43
CA THR A 105 2.13 -0.61 -9.15
C THR A 105 3.01 0.64 -9.28
N HIS A 106 3.77 0.97 -8.23
CA HIS A 106 4.70 2.10 -8.21
C HIS A 106 5.69 2.01 -7.03
N VAL A 107 6.42 3.11 -6.73
CA VAL A 107 7.59 3.10 -5.83
C VAL A 107 7.27 3.31 -4.35
N HIS A 108 6.05 3.68 -3.95
CA HIS A 108 5.80 4.02 -2.55
C HIS A 108 5.95 2.84 -1.61
N LEU A 109 6.35 3.15 -0.36
CA LEU A 109 6.79 2.14 0.61
C LEU A 109 5.69 1.13 0.95
N ASP A 110 4.46 1.59 1.06
CA ASP A 110 3.29 0.78 1.39
C ASP A 110 2.87 -0.21 0.29
N HIS A 111 3.48 -0.14 -0.89
CA HIS A 111 3.26 -1.05 -2.02
C HIS A 111 4.39 -2.06 -2.22
N ILE A 112 5.62 -1.79 -1.76
CA ILE A 112 6.81 -2.55 -2.17
C ILE A 112 7.57 -3.30 -1.06
N TYR A 113 7.39 -2.93 0.22
CA TYR A 113 8.25 -3.46 1.30
C TYR A 113 7.93 -4.89 1.73
N GLY A 114 6.78 -5.43 1.33
CA GLY A 114 6.48 -6.85 1.50
C GLY A 114 7.09 -7.77 0.43
N ASN A 115 7.75 -7.24 -0.61
CA ASN A 115 8.32 -8.03 -1.72
C ASN A 115 9.25 -9.13 -1.24
N ALA A 116 10.05 -8.90 -0.20
CA ALA A 116 11.01 -9.87 0.34
C ALA A 116 10.33 -11.17 0.82
N SER A 117 9.05 -11.14 1.18
CA SER A 117 8.26 -12.33 1.53
C SER A 117 8.08 -13.31 0.36
N PHE A 118 8.18 -12.80 -0.87
CA PHE A 118 7.91 -13.57 -2.09
C PHE A 118 9.18 -14.00 -2.84
N VAL A 119 10.37 -13.65 -2.35
CA VAL A 119 11.62 -14.11 -2.95
C VAL A 119 11.67 -15.63 -2.93
N GLY A 120 11.92 -16.23 -4.08
CA GLY A 120 11.98 -17.69 -4.26
C GLY A 120 12.29 -18.08 -5.70
N GLU A 121 12.47 -19.39 -5.92
CA GLU A 121 12.65 -19.91 -7.27
C GLU A 121 11.42 -19.69 -8.12
N ASN A 122 11.62 -19.20 -9.33
CA ASN A 122 10.57 -18.96 -10.33
C ASN A 122 9.55 -17.87 -9.97
N VAL A 123 9.86 -16.90 -9.10
CA VAL A 123 9.07 -15.71 -8.88
C VAL A 123 9.71 -14.53 -9.62
N ASP A 124 8.99 -13.95 -10.56
CA ASP A 124 9.40 -12.72 -11.24
C ASP A 124 8.73 -11.50 -10.61
N PHE A 125 9.54 -10.47 -10.42
CA PHE A 125 9.07 -9.15 -9.98
C PHE A 125 8.91 -8.24 -11.18
N ILE A 126 7.73 -7.64 -11.33
CA ILE A 126 7.35 -6.82 -12.50
C ILE A 126 7.09 -5.39 -12.04
N GLY A 127 7.53 -4.43 -12.84
CA GLY A 127 7.27 -3.02 -12.59
C GLY A 127 7.71 -2.12 -13.73
N HIS A 128 7.54 -0.83 -13.51
CA HIS A 128 7.96 0.20 -14.44
C HIS A 128 9.49 0.21 -14.61
N VAL A 129 9.99 0.59 -15.80
CA VAL A 129 11.44 0.63 -16.09
C VAL A 129 12.22 1.57 -15.15
N GLU A 130 11.60 2.64 -14.66
CA GLU A 130 12.23 3.58 -13.71
C GLU A 130 12.12 3.11 -12.24
N LEU A 131 11.36 2.05 -11.93
CA LEU A 131 11.12 1.62 -10.56
C LEU A 131 12.41 1.24 -9.80
N PRO A 132 13.38 0.50 -10.37
CA PRO A 132 14.61 0.18 -9.64
C PRO A 132 15.42 1.43 -9.24
N LYS A 133 15.46 2.44 -10.12
CA LYS A 133 16.13 3.70 -9.84
C LYS A 133 15.40 4.51 -8.77
N ALA A 134 14.08 4.57 -8.85
CA ALA A 134 13.25 5.27 -7.88
C ALA A 134 13.36 4.64 -6.48
N MET A 135 13.37 3.30 -6.40
CA MET A 135 13.61 2.56 -5.16
C MET A 135 14.97 2.90 -4.54
N ALA A 136 16.03 2.88 -5.35
CA ALA A 136 17.39 3.21 -4.88
C ALA A 136 17.51 4.65 -4.35
N LEU A 137 16.84 5.62 -5.01
CA LEU A 137 16.84 7.02 -4.58
C LEU A 137 16.08 7.26 -3.26
N ARG A 138 15.07 6.44 -2.95
CA ARG A 138 14.24 6.58 -1.75
C ARG A 138 14.66 5.67 -0.60
N LYS A 139 15.66 4.81 -0.82
CA LYS A 139 16.05 3.75 0.10
C LYS A 139 16.30 4.26 1.52
N GLU A 140 17.21 5.23 1.69
CA GLU A 140 17.57 5.76 3.01
C GLU A 140 16.39 6.44 3.72
N PHE A 141 15.53 7.12 2.96
CA PHE A 141 14.32 7.75 3.49
C PHE A 141 13.32 6.70 3.99
N TYR A 142 13.07 5.63 3.22
CA TYR A 142 12.16 4.57 3.60
C TYR A 142 12.68 3.69 4.74
N GLU A 143 14.01 3.43 4.77
CA GLU A 143 14.65 2.73 5.89
C GLU A 143 14.47 3.50 7.21
N ARG A 144 14.56 4.85 7.15
CA ARG A 144 14.30 5.69 8.32
C ARG A 144 12.84 5.61 8.77
N ILE A 145 11.87 5.67 7.86
CA ILE A 145 10.45 5.51 8.19
C ILE A 145 10.18 4.13 8.81
N ASN A 146 10.73 3.08 8.21
CA ASN A 146 10.55 1.72 8.73
C ASN A 146 11.16 1.54 10.12
N LEU A 147 12.31 2.17 10.38
CA LEU A 147 12.92 2.16 11.70
C LEU A 147 12.09 2.97 12.72
N GLU A 148 11.65 4.17 12.32
CA GLU A 148 10.95 5.11 13.20
C GLU A 148 9.55 4.63 13.60
N TYR A 149 8.77 4.12 12.64
CA TYR A 149 7.34 3.79 12.86
C TYR A 149 7.06 2.29 12.97
N LEU A 150 7.93 1.43 12.42
CA LEU A 150 7.70 -0.02 12.42
C LEU A 150 8.71 -0.80 13.26
N ASP A 151 9.68 -0.14 13.91
CA ASP A 151 10.80 -0.76 14.64
C ASP A 151 11.60 -1.77 13.79
N VAL A 152 11.64 -1.56 12.46
CA VAL A 152 12.35 -2.45 11.52
C VAL A 152 13.77 -1.92 11.30
N PRO A 153 14.81 -2.64 11.75
CA PRO A 153 16.20 -2.26 11.51
C PRO A 153 16.54 -2.20 10.00
N ASN A 154 17.49 -1.32 9.62
CA ASN A 154 17.84 -1.10 8.22
C ASN A 154 18.33 -2.36 7.50
N ASP A 155 19.00 -3.29 8.18
CA ASP A 155 19.43 -4.56 7.63
C ASP A 155 18.28 -5.56 7.38
N GLN A 156 17.09 -5.30 7.91
CA GLN A 156 15.85 -6.05 7.69
C GLN A 156 14.87 -5.31 6.76
N SER A 157 15.12 -4.04 6.46
CA SER A 157 14.34 -3.21 5.53
C SER A 157 14.79 -3.48 4.08
N ILE A 158 14.42 -4.66 3.54
CA ILE A 158 14.94 -5.16 2.26
C ILE A 158 14.01 -4.78 1.12
N GLN A 159 14.53 -4.03 0.16
CA GLN A 159 13.85 -3.75 -1.10
C GLN A 159 14.23 -4.79 -2.16
N ILE A 160 13.23 -5.34 -2.84
CA ILE A 160 13.40 -6.23 -3.99
C ILE A 160 12.93 -5.50 -5.24
N ALA A 161 13.87 -5.13 -6.08
CA ALA A 161 13.57 -4.46 -7.34
C ALA A 161 13.02 -5.42 -8.40
N PRO A 162 12.17 -4.94 -9.34
CA PRO A 162 11.67 -5.77 -10.43
C PRO A 162 12.78 -6.22 -11.39
N ASN A 163 12.66 -7.47 -11.87
CA ASN A 163 13.52 -8.06 -12.90
C ASN A 163 12.85 -8.07 -14.29
N ILE A 164 11.52 -7.85 -14.37
CA ILE A 164 10.80 -7.63 -15.63
C ILE A 164 10.32 -6.18 -15.66
N LEU A 165 10.84 -5.42 -16.61
CA LEU A 165 10.61 -3.99 -16.74
C LEU A 165 9.72 -3.66 -17.93
N ILE A 166 8.82 -2.67 -17.74
CA ILE A 166 7.89 -2.18 -18.75
C ILE A 166 8.14 -0.68 -18.93
N LYS A 167 8.32 -0.24 -20.18
CA LYS A 167 8.57 1.16 -20.48
C LYS A 167 7.28 1.97 -20.56
N PRO A 168 7.34 3.30 -20.35
CA PRO A 168 6.19 4.17 -20.49
C PRO A 168 5.46 3.97 -21.81
N ASN A 169 4.12 3.91 -21.74
CA ASN A 169 3.21 3.68 -22.87
C ASN A 169 3.37 2.30 -23.55
N GLU A 170 4.09 1.37 -22.95
CA GLU A 170 4.13 -0.04 -23.33
C GLU A 170 3.24 -0.87 -22.41
N ASN A 171 2.83 -2.04 -22.88
CA ASN A 171 2.19 -3.06 -22.07
C ASN A 171 2.77 -4.43 -22.34
N LYS A 172 2.62 -5.33 -21.36
CA LYS A 172 2.96 -6.75 -21.49
C LYS A 172 1.82 -7.61 -20.97
N ILE A 173 1.60 -8.75 -21.62
CA ILE A 173 0.61 -9.73 -21.19
C ILE A 173 1.33 -10.90 -20.54
N PHE A 174 0.82 -11.30 -19.37
CA PHE A 174 1.28 -12.45 -18.61
C PHE A 174 0.14 -13.45 -18.47
N ASP A 175 0.46 -14.74 -18.62
CA ASP A 175 -0.51 -15.83 -18.51
C ASP A 175 -0.35 -16.53 -17.15
N LEU A 176 -1.47 -16.71 -16.45
CA LEU A 176 -1.55 -17.39 -15.16
C LEU A 176 -2.12 -18.81 -15.30
N GLY A 177 -2.19 -19.33 -16.54
CA GLY A 177 -2.92 -20.53 -16.90
C GLY A 177 -4.38 -20.19 -17.23
N ASN A 178 -4.69 -20.15 -18.54
CA ASN A 178 -6.03 -19.80 -19.08
C ASN A 178 -6.62 -18.49 -18.49
N ARG A 179 -5.75 -17.61 -17.95
CA ARG A 179 -6.10 -16.29 -17.43
C ARG A 179 -4.97 -15.31 -17.71
N LYS A 180 -5.26 -14.32 -18.53
CA LYS A 180 -4.28 -13.32 -18.96
C LYS A 180 -4.49 -12.03 -18.19
N ILE A 181 -3.39 -11.46 -17.70
CA ILE A 181 -3.33 -10.13 -17.14
C ILE A 181 -2.47 -9.25 -18.04
N LYS A 182 -2.88 -7.99 -18.22
CA LYS A 182 -2.15 -6.99 -19.00
C LYS A 182 -1.60 -5.93 -18.04
N VAL A 183 -0.29 -5.78 -18.01
CA VAL A 183 0.41 -4.75 -17.22
C VAL A 183 0.78 -3.61 -18.17
N THR A 184 0.29 -2.41 -17.88
CA THR A 184 0.53 -1.21 -18.70
C THR A 184 1.30 -0.17 -17.88
N ALA A 185 2.43 0.32 -18.41
CA ALA A 185 3.20 1.39 -17.78
C ALA A 185 2.85 2.75 -18.37
N TYR A 186 2.83 3.77 -17.53
CA TYR A 186 2.48 5.14 -17.89
C TYR A 186 3.70 6.06 -17.83
N SER A 187 3.56 7.24 -18.45
CA SER A 187 4.46 8.37 -18.21
C SER A 187 4.21 8.90 -16.79
N ILE A 188 4.99 9.91 -16.36
CA ILE A 188 4.83 10.53 -15.04
C ILE A 188 3.37 10.94 -14.77
N ALA A 189 2.83 10.47 -13.64
CA ALA A 189 1.50 10.78 -13.15
C ALA A 189 1.51 10.92 -11.62
N HIS A 190 0.97 9.92 -10.88
CA HIS A 190 1.11 9.86 -9.42
C HIS A 190 2.60 9.83 -9.00
N THR A 191 3.38 8.99 -9.68
CA THR A 191 4.85 8.95 -9.61
C THR A 191 5.46 8.91 -11.02
N LYS A 192 6.78 8.60 -11.10
CA LYS A 192 7.46 8.28 -12.37
C LYS A 192 7.43 6.77 -12.70
N THR A 193 6.72 5.98 -11.92
CA THR A 193 6.86 4.52 -11.95
C THR A 193 5.53 3.79 -12.02
N ASP A 194 4.46 4.46 -12.45
CA ASP A 194 3.11 3.97 -12.37
C ASP A 194 2.80 2.90 -13.41
N VAL A 195 2.23 1.78 -12.97
CA VAL A 195 1.66 0.75 -13.83
C VAL A 195 0.26 0.36 -13.35
N THR A 196 -0.58 -0.05 -14.29
CA THR A 196 -1.87 -0.71 -13.99
C THR A 196 -1.85 -2.16 -14.41
N ILE A 197 -2.69 -2.97 -13.76
CA ILE A 197 -2.87 -4.37 -14.07
C ILE A 197 -4.33 -4.64 -14.43
N GLU A 198 -4.61 -5.02 -15.67
CA GLU A 198 -5.93 -5.39 -16.15
C GLU A 198 -6.08 -6.91 -16.20
N ASP A 199 -7.00 -7.48 -15.45
CA ASP A 199 -7.43 -8.86 -15.64
C ASP A 199 -8.39 -8.94 -16.82
N LEU A 200 -7.94 -9.55 -17.91
CA LEU A 200 -8.72 -9.60 -19.15
C LEU A 200 -9.94 -10.53 -19.07
N LYS A 201 -9.99 -11.42 -18.06
CA LYS A 201 -11.11 -12.35 -17.88
C LYS A 201 -12.32 -11.70 -17.24
N THR A 202 -12.09 -10.81 -16.26
CA THR A 202 -13.16 -10.15 -15.49
C THR A 202 -13.27 -8.66 -15.81
N LYS A 203 -12.43 -8.13 -16.71
CA LYS A 203 -12.32 -6.69 -17.01
C LYS A 203 -12.14 -5.85 -15.74
N THR A 204 -11.35 -6.36 -14.81
CA THR A 204 -11.02 -5.67 -13.57
C THR A 204 -9.67 -4.97 -13.73
N LEU A 205 -9.63 -3.67 -13.49
CA LEU A 205 -8.40 -2.88 -13.48
C LEU A 205 -7.92 -2.69 -12.05
N TRP A 206 -6.69 -3.07 -11.78
CA TRP A 206 -5.95 -2.65 -10.59
C TRP A 206 -5.18 -1.38 -10.94
N ALA A 207 -5.62 -0.25 -10.39
CA ALA A 207 -5.11 1.07 -10.78
C ALA A 207 -3.86 1.49 -9.99
N GLY A 208 -3.59 0.86 -8.83
CA GLY A 208 -2.65 1.43 -7.88
C GLY A 208 -3.06 2.87 -7.52
N ASP A 209 -2.09 3.69 -7.22
CA ASP A 209 -2.31 5.09 -6.84
C ASP A 209 -2.60 6.04 -8.02
N LEU A 210 -2.93 5.47 -9.18
CA LEU A 210 -3.61 6.21 -10.22
C LEU A 210 -5.10 6.41 -9.93
N LEU A 211 -5.59 5.84 -8.82
CA LEU A 211 -6.91 6.13 -8.28
C LEU A 211 -6.88 6.01 -6.75
N PHE A 212 -7.44 7.02 -6.10
CA PHE A 212 -7.82 7.04 -4.70
C PHE A 212 -9.33 7.13 -4.59
N THR A 213 -9.93 6.33 -3.72
CA THR A 213 -11.33 6.49 -3.33
C THR A 213 -11.39 6.82 -1.85
N GLU A 214 -12.36 7.67 -1.46
CA GLU A 214 -12.60 8.07 -0.06
C GLU A 214 -11.53 9.00 0.53
N ARG A 215 -10.23 8.66 0.44
CA ARG A 215 -9.15 9.54 0.93
C ARG A 215 -8.63 10.47 -0.18
N THR A 216 -8.01 11.59 0.24
CA THR A 216 -7.43 12.59 -0.65
C THR A 216 -6.36 11.98 -1.55
N PRO A 217 -6.46 12.15 -2.87
CA PRO A 217 -5.41 11.72 -3.80
C PRO A 217 -4.07 12.39 -3.52
N VAL A 218 -2.97 11.69 -3.75
CA VAL A 218 -1.60 12.18 -3.52
C VAL A 218 -0.90 12.43 -4.85
N ILE A 219 -0.20 13.56 -4.97
CA ILE A 219 0.60 13.94 -6.14
C ILE A 219 2.08 13.94 -5.74
N ASP A 220 2.83 12.93 -6.19
CA ASP A 220 4.30 12.88 -6.02
C ASP A 220 5.03 13.04 -7.36
N GLY A 221 4.33 12.85 -8.47
CA GLY A 221 4.83 13.02 -9.83
C GLY A 221 4.52 14.38 -10.42
N ASP A 222 3.55 14.41 -11.34
CA ASP A 222 3.16 15.58 -12.12
C ASP A 222 1.65 15.66 -12.28
N ILE A 223 1.04 16.80 -11.92
CA ILE A 223 -0.42 16.95 -11.94
C ILE A 223 -1.01 16.92 -13.36
N HIS A 224 -0.30 17.48 -14.37
CA HIS A 224 -0.77 17.47 -15.75
C HIS A 224 -0.71 16.06 -16.32
N GLY A 225 0.42 15.37 -16.10
CA GLY A 225 0.57 13.97 -16.49
C GLY A 225 -0.43 13.05 -15.82
N PHE A 226 -0.79 13.33 -14.55
CA PHE A 226 -1.80 12.56 -13.84
C PHE A 226 -3.19 12.73 -14.49
N ILE A 227 -3.60 13.97 -14.77
CA ILE A 227 -4.86 14.27 -15.48
C ILE A 227 -4.89 13.56 -16.84
N ASP A 228 -3.79 13.61 -17.61
CA ASP A 228 -3.67 12.96 -18.92
C ASP A 228 -3.78 11.42 -18.83
N VAL A 229 -3.21 10.82 -17.78
CA VAL A 229 -3.30 9.37 -17.54
C VAL A 229 -4.72 8.96 -17.18
N ILE A 230 -5.42 9.74 -16.35
CA ILE A 230 -6.84 9.50 -16.07
C ILE A 230 -7.67 9.53 -17.35
N ASP A 231 -7.45 10.51 -18.24
CA ASP A 231 -8.16 10.58 -19.53
C ASP A 231 -7.94 9.31 -20.37
N LYS A 232 -6.72 8.75 -20.38
CA LYS A 232 -6.43 7.47 -21.07
C LYS A 232 -7.16 6.30 -20.42
N ILE A 233 -7.20 6.24 -19.08
CA ILE A 233 -7.88 5.16 -18.35
C ILE A 233 -9.40 5.22 -18.57
N LEU A 234 -9.99 6.41 -18.64
CA LEU A 234 -11.43 6.60 -18.92
C LEU A 234 -11.88 6.06 -20.29
N MET A 235 -10.94 5.82 -21.22
CA MET A 235 -11.21 5.20 -22.52
C MET A 235 -11.16 3.66 -22.51
N LEU A 236 -10.79 3.03 -21.39
CA LEU A 236 -10.71 1.57 -21.28
C LEU A 236 -12.11 0.94 -21.23
N ASP A 237 -12.17 -0.32 -21.67
CA ASP A 237 -13.37 -1.18 -21.55
C ASP A 237 -13.22 -2.11 -20.35
N ILE A 238 -13.49 -1.59 -19.17
CA ILE A 238 -13.41 -2.31 -17.89
C ILE A 238 -14.76 -2.27 -17.16
N ASP A 239 -14.98 -3.23 -16.26
CA ASP A 239 -16.22 -3.37 -15.50
C ASP A 239 -16.10 -2.85 -14.06
N GLN A 240 -14.89 -2.88 -13.50
CA GLN A 240 -14.60 -2.38 -12.16
C GLN A 240 -13.13 -1.99 -11.99
N VAL A 241 -12.85 -1.22 -10.95
CA VAL A 241 -11.50 -0.79 -10.57
C VAL A 241 -11.21 -1.14 -9.10
N ILE A 242 -9.95 -1.48 -8.85
CA ILE A 242 -9.36 -1.57 -7.53
C ILE A 242 -8.38 -0.39 -7.43
N PRO A 243 -8.66 0.61 -6.57
CA PRO A 243 -7.75 1.74 -6.34
C PRO A 243 -6.53 1.30 -5.53
N GLY A 244 -5.49 2.14 -5.45
CA GLY A 244 -4.38 1.92 -4.52
C GLY A 244 -4.79 2.11 -3.06
N HIS A 245 -5.78 2.99 -2.82
CA HIS A 245 -6.35 3.24 -1.50
C HIS A 245 -7.85 3.42 -1.58
N GLY A 246 -8.57 2.85 -0.59
CA GLY A 246 -10.02 2.94 -0.46
C GLY A 246 -10.77 1.79 -1.15
N THR A 247 -12.09 1.95 -1.29
CA THR A 247 -12.97 0.85 -1.65
C THR A 247 -12.97 0.55 -3.16
N PRO A 248 -12.75 -0.73 -3.59
CA PRO A 248 -12.96 -1.16 -4.97
C PRO A 248 -14.37 -0.85 -5.47
N THR A 249 -14.50 -0.40 -6.73
CA THR A 249 -15.81 0.06 -7.22
C THR A 249 -16.10 -0.29 -8.68
N LYS A 250 -17.39 -0.59 -8.95
CA LYS A 250 -17.93 -0.69 -10.32
C LYS A 250 -18.31 0.67 -10.91
N LYS A 251 -18.43 1.69 -10.07
CA LYS A 251 -18.67 3.09 -10.50
C LYS A 251 -17.34 3.77 -10.86
N TRP A 252 -16.48 3.03 -11.54
CA TRP A 252 -15.10 3.41 -11.77
C TRP A 252 -14.95 4.74 -12.53
N LYS A 253 -15.82 5.03 -13.52
CA LYS A 253 -15.76 6.31 -14.22
C LYS A 253 -16.10 7.49 -13.31
N GLU A 254 -17.09 7.33 -12.43
CA GLU A 254 -17.44 8.36 -11.44
C GLU A 254 -16.29 8.62 -10.47
N ALA A 255 -15.59 7.54 -10.03
CA ALA A 255 -14.44 7.64 -9.14
C ALA A 255 -13.27 8.40 -9.78
N PHE A 256 -12.86 8.02 -10.99
CA PHE A 256 -11.81 8.75 -11.72
C PHE A 256 -12.17 10.19 -12.04
N LEU A 257 -13.43 10.47 -12.41
CA LEU A 257 -13.88 11.84 -12.68
C LEU A 257 -13.90 12.69 -11.40
N LYS A 258 -14.26 12.10 -10.24
CA LYS A 258 -14.20 12.79 -8.95
C LYS A 258 -12.77 13.22 -8.63
N GLU A 259 -11.81 12.29 -8.75
CA GLU A 259 -10.41 12.55 -8.53
C GLU A 259 -9.83 13.56 -9.53
N GLN A 260 -10.12 13.40 -10.82
CA GLN A 260 -9.69 14.34 -11.86
C GLN A 260 -10.22 15.75 -11.64
N ASN A 261 -11.46 15.89 -11.16
CA ASN A 261 -12.03 17.20 -10.84
C ASN A 261 -11.29 17.87 -9.67
N TYR A 262 -10.91 17.11 -8.64
CA TYR A 262 -10.05 17.61 -7.58
C TYR A 262 -8.71 18.13 -8.12
N PHE A 263 -8.05 17.35 -8.98
CA PHE A 263 -6.77 17.78 -9.58
C PHE A 263 -6.91 19.02 -10.47
N LYS A 264 -7.96 19.09 -11.28
CA LYS A 264 -8.23 20.26 -12.13
C LYS A 264 -8.50 21.51 -11.28
N LEU A 265 -9.33 21.39 -10.24
CA LEU A 265 -9.57 22.47 -9.29
C LEU A 265 -8.27 22.95 -8.64
N LEU A 266 -7.49 22.02 -8.09
CA LEU A 266 -6.23 22.34 -7.40
C LEU A 266 -5.24 23.02 -8.33
N ARG A 267 -5.04 22.50 -9.55
CA ARG A 267 -4.22 23.11 -10.58
C ARG A 267 -4.65 24.54 -10.89
N ASP A 268 -5.93 24.74 -11.12
CA ASP A 268 -6.47 26.04 -11.56
C ASP A 268 -6.39 27.07 -10.43
N GLU A 269 -6.65 26.68 -9.18
CA GLU A 269 -6.54 27.57 -8.02
C GLU A 269 -5.07 27.90 -7.69
N VAL A 270 -4.16 26.94 -7.80
CA VAL A 270 -2.70 27.20 -7.62
C VAL A 270 -2.19 28.11 -8.74
N ARG A 271 -2.60 27.92 -10.00
CA ARG A 271 -2.25 28.83 -11.10
C ARG A 271 -2.72 30.25 -10.83
N LEU A 272 -3.97 30.39 -10.40
CA LEU A 272 -4.53 31.71 -10.06
C LEU A 272 -3.77 32.37 -8.90
N ALA A 273 -3.36 31.61 -7.90
CA ALA A 273 -2.55 32.10 -6.78
C ALA A 273 -1.19 32.65 -7.27
N ILE A 274 -0.49 31.90 -8.13
CA ILE A 274 0.79 32.31 -8.73
C ILE A 274 0.60 33.59 -9.58
N ASP A 275 -0.43 33.64 -10.42
CA ASP A 275 -0.72 34.79 -11.28
C ASP A 275 -1.04 36.08 -10.47
N ASN A 276 -1.46 35.92 -9.22
CA ASN A 276 -1.73 37.02 -8.28
C ASN A 276 -0.59 37.28 -7.29
N ASP A 277 0.63 36.77 -7.53
CA ASP A 277 1.80 36.88 -6.65
C ASP A 277 1.52 36.39 -5.21
N GLN A 278 0.59 35.42 -5.03
CA GLN A 278 0.31 34.83 -3.72
C GLN A 278 1.41 33.87 -3.32
N ASP A 279 1.85 33.96 -2.07
CA ASP A 279 2.90 33.05 -1.56
C ASP A 279 2.39 31.62 -1.33
N LEU A 280 3.31 30.68 -1.24
CA LEU A 280 3.02 29.24 -1.07
C LEU A 280 2.18 28.98 0.19
N GLN A 281 2.49 29.62 1.33
CA GLN A 281 1.78 29.32 2.57
C GLN A 281 0.31 29.73 2.49
N LEU A 282 0.03 30.95 1.98
CA LEU A 282 -1.33 31.40 1.79
C LEU A 282 -2.09 30.53 0.77
N THR A 283 -1.38 30.04 -0.26
CA THR A 283 -1.96 29.11 -1.23
C THR A 283 -2.32 27.76 -0.58
N ILE A 284 -1.46 27.21 0.30
CA ILE A 284 -1.76 26.00 1.08
C ILE A 284 -3.02 26.20 1.95
N ASP A 285 -3.16 27.38 2.55
CA ASP A 285 -4.27 27.66 3.45
C ASP A 285 -5.61 27.87 2.70
N THR A 286 -5.57 28.22 1.40
CA THR A 286 -6.76 28.64 0.66
C THR A 286 -7.17 27.76 -0.50
N ALA A 287 -6.22 27.16 -1.24
CA ALA A 287 -6.55 26.37 -2.42
C ALA A 287 -7.09 24.98 -2.06
N GLY A 288 -8.04 24.50 -2.84
CA GLY A 288 -8.67 23.19 -2.69
C GLY A 288 -9.70 23.10 -1.57
N GLN A 289 -9.95 24.16 -0.78
CA GLN A 289 -10.77 24.08 0.45
C GLN A 289 -12.23 23.67 0.20
N SER A 290 -12.77 23.87 -1.00
CA SER A 290 -14.10 23.39 -1.39
C SER A 290 -14.22 21.87 -1.48
N GLU A 291 -13.11 21.15 -1.43
CA GLU A 291 -13.02 19.69 -1.45
C GLU A 291 -12.89 19.06 -0.05
N SER A 292 -12.68 19.86 1.00
CA SER A 292 -12.30 19.40 2.35
C SER A 292 -13.27 18.37 2.97
N GLU A 293 -14.56 18.51 2.74
CA GLU A 293 -15.58 17.58 3.25
C GLU A 293 -15.79 16.32 2.38
N LYS A 294 -15.10 16.25 1.22
CA LYS A 294 -15.31 15.17 0.24
C LYS A 294 -14.29 14.05 0.37
N TRP A 295 -13.21 14.29 1.12
CA TRP A 295 -12.04 13.41 1.17
C TRP A 295 -11.53 13.25 2.60
N GLU A 296 -11.21 12.02 3.00
CA GLU A 296 -10.48 11.75 4.23
C GLU A 296 -9.02 12.20 4.12
N LEU A 297 -8.37 12.48 5.22
CA LEU A 297 -6.99 12.98 5.32
C LEU A 297 -6.72 14.29 4.54
N PHE A 298 -7.77 15.08 4.28
CA PHE A 298 -7.68 16.27 3.43
C PHE A 298 -6.68 17.30 3.97
N ASP A 299 -6.79 17.67 5.24
CA ASP A 299 -5.99 18.75 5.83
C ASP A 299 -4.48 18.54 5.63
N ILE A 300 -4.03 17.30 5.68
CA ILE A 300 -2.63 16.93 5.53
C ILE A 300 -2.24 16.78 4.05
N GLN A 301 -3.04 16.06 3.27
CA GLN A 301 -2.65 15.69 1.90
C GLN A 301 -2.85 16.84 0.92
N ASN A 302 -3.88 17.69 1.08
CA ASN A 302 -4.08 18.85 0.23
C ASN A 302 -2.92 19.83 0.32
N GLY A 303 -2.45 20.12 1.53
CA GLY A 303 -1.27 20.98 1.72
C GLY A 303 0.02 20.40 1.11
N ARG A 304 0.21 19.06 1.22
CA ARG A 304 1.35 18.36 0.59
C ARG A 304 1.27 18.43 -0.95
N ASN A 305 0.09 18.25 -1.52
CA ASN A 305 -0.13 18.37 -2.95
C ASN A 305 0.18 19.78 -3.45
N ILE A 306 -0.28 20.83 -2.77
CA ILE A 306 0.03 22.22 -3.12
C ILE A 306 1.53 22.48 -3.01
N ASN A 307 2.16 22.06 -1.91
CA ASN A 307 3.61 22.21 -1.73
C ASN A 307 4.41 21.50 -2.84
N LYS A 308 3.86 20.41 -3.40
CA LYS A 308 4.47 19.69 -4.52
C LYS A 308 4.31 20.42 -5.85
N ILE A 309 3.08 20.87 -6.17
CA ILE A 309 2.78 21.40 -7.51
C ILE A 309 3.11 22.90 -7.66
N PHE A 310 3.02 23.70 -6.59
CA PHE A 310 3.25 25.16 -6.64
C PHE A 310 4.61 25.52 -7.25
N PRO A 311 5.75 25.01 -6.74
CA PRO A 311 7.06 25.35 -7.32
C PRO A 311 7.24 24.79 -8.75
N MET A 312 6.55 23.73 -9.12
CA MET A 312 6.59 23.22 -10.50
C MET A 312 5.87 24.17 -11.45
N MET A 313 4.71 24.67 -11.04
CA MET A 313 3.87 25.55 -11.85
C MET A 313 4.40 26.99 -11.93
N GLU A 314 5.21 27.43 -10.96
CA GLU A 314 5.90 28.71 -11.02
C GLU A 314 6.85 28.84 -12.22
N TRP A 315 7.38 27.72 -12.70
CA TRP A 315 8.38 27.68 -13.79
C TRP A 315 7.79 27.35 -15.17
N GLU A 316 6.48 27.20 -15.29
CA GLU A 316 5.77 27.02 -16.56
C GLU A 316 5.49 28.38 -17.24
#